data_f4074feaf7dd45dc1cf1ab3043d4707f
#
_entry.id   f4074feaf7dd45dc1cf1ab3043d4707f
#
_cell.length_a   1.000
_cell.length_b   1.000
_cell.length_c   1.000
_cell.angle_alpha   90.00
_cell.angle_beta   90.00
_cell.angle_gamma   90.00
#
_symmetry.space_group_name_H-M   'P 1'
#
loop_
_entity.id
_entity.type
_entity.pdbx_description
1 polymer ?
#
loop_
_entity_poly.entity_id
_entity_poly.type
_entity_poly.pdbx_seq_one_letter_code
_entity_poly.pdbx_strand_id
1 'polypeptide(L)'
;DIPIVNSILDDYYFNTRFSLNPLYWLYKLTYKKLIRKVLAHKGSAIYISDKIRDKYNDDMGLDGETIYLNSTVKRKLFAPVNTDNPSITYFGNIGMGRNHSLNDIGYALGRINPKYILEVYSGSKNPLEYGVFKDNPNVYYGGTIPYEQVQEKMQNSDVTVIVEGFLPKDIDESRYSLSTKAADVLASGVTILTYGS
;
A
#
# COMPACT_ATOMS: atom_id res chain seq x y z
N ASP A 1 -20.39 -15.75 27.56
CA ASP A 1 -19.12 -15.38 26.89
C ASP A 1 -19.44 -14.76 25.54
N ILE A 2 -18.88 -13.60 25.28
CA ILE A 2 -19.02 -12.92 24.00
C ILE A 2 -17.91 -13.44 23.07
N PRO A 3 -18.23 -13.99 21.88
CA PRO A 3 -17.20 -14.40 20.92
C PRO A 3 -16.41 -13.17 20.43
N ILE A 4 -15.09 -13.29 20.43
CA ILE A 4 -14.19 -12.24 19.97
C ILE A 4 -13.54 -12.71 18.68
N VAL A 5 -13.61 -11.87 17.65
CA VAL A 5 -12.87 -12.05 16.40
C VAL A 5 -11.81 -10.96 16.29
N ASN A 6 -10.55 -11.36 16.19
CA ASN A 6 -9.43 -10.44 16.07
C ASN A 6 -9.15 -10.18 14.58
N SER A 7 -9.19 -8.92 14.17
CA SER A 7 -8.82 -8.54 12.80
C SER A 7 -7.38 -8.01 12.76
N ILE A 8 -6.51 -8.70 12.04
CA ILE A 8 -5.08 -8.39 11.93
C ILE A 8 -4.78 -7.94 10.51
N LEU A 9 -4.68 -6.63 10.32
CA LEU A 9 -4.52 -6.01 9.01
C LEU A 9 -3.07 -5.67 8.68
N ASP A 10 -2.22 -5.52 9.72
CA ASP A 10 -0.81 -5.17 9.59
C ASP A 10 0.04 -5.90 10.63
N ASP A 11 1.32 -6.09 10.34
CA ASP A 11 2.27 -6.77 11.23
C ASP A 11 2.81 -5.83 12.33
N TYR A 12 1.98 -5.46 13.28
CA TYR A 12 2.40 -4.65 14.43
C TYR A 12 3.17 -5.43 15.50
N TYR A 13 3.00 -6.74 15.56
CA TYR A 13 3.61 -7.55 16.60
C TYR A 13 5.07 -7.87 16.29
N PHE A 14 5.38 -8.34 15.10
CA PHE A 14 6.73 -8.74 14.71
C PHE A 14 7.56 -7.58 14.19
N ASN A 15 6.92 -6.53 13.67
CA ASN A 15 7.61 -5.36 13.16
C ASN A 15 8.33 -4.62 14.31
N THR A 16 9.67 -4.65 14.29
CA THR A 16 10.53 -3.97 15.26
C THR A 16 11.52 -3.10 14.53
N ARG A 17 11.53 -1.81 14.87
CA ARG A 17 12.55 -0.88 14.42
C ARG A 17 13.71 -0.87 15.40
N PHE A 18 14.93 -0.72 14.90
CA PHE A 18 16.06 -0.42 15.78
C PHE A 18 15.87 0.96 16.42
N SER A 19 16.00 1.02 17.74
CA SER A 19 15.90 2.28 18.49
C SER A 19 16.89 2.28 19.64
N LEU A 20 17.63 3.38 19.80
CA LEU A 20 18.50 3.65 20.96
C LEU A 20 17.70 4.11 22.19
N ASN A 21 16.41 4.42 22.03
CA ASN A 21 15.56 4.86 23.14
C ASN A 21 15.10 3.64 23.97
N PRO A 22 15.50 3.52 25.24
CA PRO A 22 15.11 2.40 26.11
C PRO A 22 13.59 2.35 26.37
N LEU A 23 12.91 3.51 26.37
CA LEU A 23 11.45 3.57 26.51
C LEU A 23 10.74 2.92 25.34
N TYR A 24 11.31 2.95 24.14
CA TYR A 24 10.76 2.25 22.97
C TYR A 24 10.73 0.74 23.24
N TRP A 25 11.80 0.17 23.77
CA TRP A 25 11.89 -1.26 24.02
C TRP A 25 10.95 -1.70 25.16
N LEU A 26 10.86 -0.88 26.21
CA LEU A 26 9.88 -1.13 27.29
C LEU A 26 8.44 -1.11 26.74
N TYR A 27 8.11 -0.09 25.95
CA TYR A 27 6.82 -0.02 25.27
C TYR A 27 6.58 -1.24 24.38
N LYS A 28 7.56 -1.62 23.55
CA LYS A 28 7.43 -2.75 22.63
C LYS A 28 7.22 -4.09 23.35
N LEU A 29 7.95 -4.31 24.45
CA LEU A 29 7.78 -5.51 25.28
C LEU A 29 6.38 -5.55 25.92
N THR A 30 5.93 -4.44 26.48
CA THR A 30 4.59 -4.33 27.08
C THR A 30 3.51 -4.55 26.04
N TYR A 31 3.66 -3.94 24.87
CA TYR A 31 2.74 -4.07 23.74
C TYR A 31 2.65 -5.53 23.25
N LYS A 32 3.80 -6.18 23.05
CA LYS A 32 3.85 -7.61 22.67
C LYS A 32 3.16 -8.50 23.69
N LYS A 33 3.40 -8.26 24.99
CA LYS A 33 2.76 -9.01 26.07
C LYS A 33 1.23 -8.81 26.06
N LEU A 34 0.78 -7.59 25.82
CA LEU A 34 -0.64 -7.26 25.75
C LEU A 34 -1.31 -7.94 24.54
N ILE A 35 -0.71 -7.86 23.37
CA ILE A 35 -1.22 -8.53 22.15
C ILE A 35 -1.32 -10.03 22.37
N ARG A 36 -0.26 -10.67 22.88
CA ARG A 36 -0.31 -12.11 23.21
C ARG A 36 -1.46 -12.44 24.14
N LYS A 37 -1.70 -11.62 25.16
CA LYS A 37 -2.80 -11.83 26.11
C LYS A 37 -4.16 -11.70 25.44
N VAL A 38 -4.33 -10.76 24.52
CA VAL A 38 -5.58 -10.56 23.75
C VAL A 38 -5.81 -11.74 22.80
N LEU A 39 -4.79 -12.15 22.05
CA LEU A 39 -4.88 -13.24 21.07
C LEU A 39 -4.99 -14.62 21.73
N ALA A 40 -4.44 -14.81 22.94
CA ALA A 40 -4.59 -16.06 23.72
C ALA A 40 -6.02 -16.30 24.25
N HIS A 41 -6.88 -15.27 24.29
CA HIS A 41 -8.30 -15.48 24.52
C HIS A 41 -8.88 -16.21 23.32
N LYS A 42 -9.50 -17.37 23.55
CA LYS A 42 -10.10 -18.27 22.55
C LYS A 42 -11.02 -17.52 21.56
N GLY A 43 -10.43 -16.78 20.67
CA GLY A 43 -11.10 -16.04 19.60
C GLY A 43 -10.56 -16.50 18.25
N SER A 44 -11.40 -16.45 17.24
CA SER A 44 -10.96 -16.60 15.86
C SER A 44 -10.18 -15.35 15.44
N ALA A 45 -9.21 -15.54 14.57
CA ALA A 45 -8.48 -14.43 13.94
C ALA A 45 -8.80 -14.39 12.44
N ILE A 46 -8.86 -13.18 11.90
CA ILE A 46 -8.94 -12.95 10.45
C ILE A 46 -7.77 -12.08 10.03
N TYR A 47 -7.19 -12.40 8.90
CA TYR A 47 -5.98 -11.78 8.37
C TYR A 47 -6.23 -11.21 6.97
N ILE A 48 -5.49 -10.15 6.63
CA ILE A 48 -5.57 -9.54 5.31
C ILE A 48 -4.72 -10.27 4.25
N SER A 49 -3.76 -11.08 4.68
CA SER A 49 -2.89 -11.84 3.77
C SER A 49 -2.50 -13.20 4.38
N ASP A 50 -2.24 -14.17 3.49
CA ASP A 50 -1.76 -15.49 3.91
C ASP A 50 -0.43 -15.41 4.65
N LYS A 51 0.48 -14.52 4.25
CA LYS A 51 1.78 -14.35 4.90
C LYS A 51 1.65 -13.92 6.36
N ILE A 52 0.70 -13.01 6.67
CA ILE A 52 0.42 -12.63 8.06
C ILE A 52 -0.24 -13.78 8.80
N ARG A 53 -1.24 -14.44 8.18
CA ARG A 53 -1.92 -15.59 8.77
C ARG A 53 -0.93 -16.67 9.19
N ASP A 54 -0.11 -17.13 8.26
CA ASP A 54 0.82 -18.23 8.51
C ASP A 54 1.79 -17.87 9.64
N LYS A 55 2.34 -16.67 9.61
CA LYS A 55 3.26 -16.19 10.63
C LYS A 55 2.63 -16.11 12.02
N TYR A 56 1.41 -15.59 12.14
CA TYR A 56 0.74 -15.45 13.43
C TYR A 56 0.21 -16.79 13.94
N ASN A 57 -0.32 -17.64 13.06
CA ASN A 57 -0.77 -18.97 13.43
C ASN A 57 0.41 -19.82 13.95
N ASP A 58 1.56 -19.80 13.25
CA ASP A 58 2.75 -20.57 13.65
C ASP A 58 3.34 -20.07 14.97
N ASP A 59 3.52 -18.75 15.13
CA ASP A 59 4.21 -18.19 16.30
C ASP A 59 3.34 -18.13 17.55
N MET A 60 2.00 -18.09 17.41
CA MET A 60 1.06 -17.90 18.52
C MET A 60 0.11 -19.07 18.75
N GLY A 61 0.17 -20.10 17.89
CA GLY A 61 -0.74 -21.25 17.96
C GLY A 61 -2.20 -20.85 17.73
N LEU A 62 -2.42 -19.89 16.83
CA LEU A 62 -3.74 -19.44 16.43
C LEU A 62 -4.27 -20.29 15.27
N ASP A 63 -5.60 -20.33 15.15
CA ASP A 63 -6.29 -20.94 14.01
C ASP A 63 -7.18 -19.86 13.38
N GLY A 64 -6.59 -19.13 12.46
CA GLY A 64 -7.24 -18.00 11.81
C GLY A 64 -7.23 -18.10 10.29
N GLU A 65 -8.18 -17.42 9.67
CA GLU A 65 -8.43 -17.45 8.23
C GLU A 65 -8.06 -16.14 7.54
N THR A 66 -7.69 -16.22 6.26
CA THR A 66 -7.46 -15.03 5.43
C THR A 66 -8.76 -14.58 4.79
N ILE A 67 -9.07 -13.27 4.91
CA ILE A 67 -10.15 -12.63 4.18
C ILE A 67 -9.54 -11.55 3.29
N TYR A 68 -9.56 -11.77 2.00
CA TYR A 68 -9.11 -10.78 1.03
C TYR A 68 -10.15 -9.68 0.88
N LEU A 69 -9.66 -8.44 0.76
CA LEU A 69 -10.52 -7.30 0.50
C LEU A 69 -11.12 -7.40 -0.90
N ASN A 70 -12.44 -7.23 -0.96
CA ASN A 70 -13.16 -7.07 -2.22
C ASN A 70 -13.19 -5.60 -2.64
N SER A 71 -13.29 -5.38 -3.94
CA SER A 71 -13.50 -4.07 -4.53
C SER A 71 -14.96 -3.91 -4.99
N THR A 72 -15.48 -2.70 -4.84
CA THR A 72 -16.76 -2.27 -5.42
C THR A 72 -16.56 -1.54 -6.75
N VAL A 73 -15.32 -1.38 -7.22
CA VAL A 73 -15.00 -0.74 -8.49
C VAL A 73 -15.57 -1.55 -9.64
N LYS A 74 -16.29 -0.90 -10.51
CA LYS A 74 -16.83 -1.54 -11.72
C LYS A 74 -15.71 -1.76 -12.74
N ARG A 75 -15.67 -2.95 -13.31
CA ARG A 75 -14.67 -3.28 -14.33
C ARG A 75 -14.90 -2.45 -15.60
N LYS A 76 -13.81 -1.84 -16.08
CA LYS A 76 -13.75 -1.26 -17.42
C LYS A 76 -13.65 -2.37 -18.46
N LEU A 77 -14.34 -2.23 -19.59
CA LEU A 77 -14.05 -3.07 -20.74
C LEU A 77 -12.62 -2.81 -21.21
N PHE A 78 -11.92 -3.87 -21.58
CA PHE A 78 -10.55 -3.75 -22.08
C PHE A 78 -10.51 -2.77 -23.26
N ALA A 79 -9.60 -1.81 -23.17
CA ALA A 79 -9.26 -0.90 -24.26
C ALA A 79 -7.72 -0.90 -24.39
N PRO A 80 -7.19 -0.84 -25.62
CA PRO A 80 -5.76 -0.65 -25.83
C PRO A 80 -5.27 0.62 -25.14
N VAL A 81 -4.06 0.57 -24.58
CA VAL A 81 -3.40 1.75 -24.01
C VAL A 81 -3.18 2.79 -25.11
N ASN A 82 -3.57 4.03 -24.84
CA ASN A 82 -3.24 5.15 -25.73
C ASN A 82 -1.75 5.47 -25.61
N THR A 83 -0.95 5.01 -26.56
CA THR A 83 0.51 5.19 -26.56
C THR A 83 0.96 6.60 -26.93
N ASP A 84 0.12 7.42 -27.57
CA ASP A 84 0.49 8.77 -27.97
C ASP A 84 0.42 9.76 -26.80
N ASN A 85 -0.57 9.59 -25.92
CA ASN A 85 -0.76 10.41 -24.73
C ASN A 85 -1.44 9.57 -23.62
N PRO A 86 -0.71 8.64 -22.98
CA PRO A 86 -1.29 7.76 -21.98
C PRO A 86 -1.65 8.52 -20.71
N SER A 87 -2.84 8.23 -20.16
CA SER A 87 -3.21 8.62 -18.81
C SER A 87 -2.61 7.63 -17.82
N ILE A 88 -1.57 8.05 -17.09
CA ILE A 88 -0.83 7.21 -16.14
C ILE A 88 -1.07 7.74 -14.73
N THR A 89 -1.65 6.95 -13.86
CA THR A 89 -2.12 7.41 -12.56
C THR A 89 -1.62 6.55 -11.40
N TYR A 90 -1.44 7.20 -10.25
CA TYR A 90 -1.23 6.56 -8.96
C TYR A 90 -2.21 7.13 -7.94
N PHE A 91 -2.79 6.25 -7.12
CA PHE A 91 -3.68 6.64 -6.02
C PHE A 91 -3.21 6.05 -4.71
N GLY A 92 -2.95 6.88 -3.70
CA GLY A 92 -2.75 6.41 -2.34
C GLY A 92 -1.62 7.04 -1.55
N ASN A 93 -1.21 6.35 -0.49
CA ASN A 93 -0.14 6.81 0.39
C ASN A 93 1.21 6.77 -0.35
N ILE A 94 1.95 7.89 -0.27
CA ILE A 94 3.28 8.06 -0.85
C ILE A 94 4.43 7.90 0.17
N GLY A 95 4.12 7.65 1.44
CA GLY A 95 5.12 7.30 2.46
C GLY A 95 5.77 5.94 2.20
N MET A 96 6.65 5.53 3.12
CA MET A 96 7.37 4.24 3.05
C MET A 96 8.18 4.08 1.74
N GLY A 97 8.84 5.15 1.30
CA GLY A 97 9.69 5.15 0.10
C GLY A 97 8.95 5.17 -1.24
N ARG A 98 7.60 5.07 -1.24
CA ARG A 98 6.80 5.06 -2.48
C ARG A 98 6.93 6.34 -3.29
N ASN A 99 7.11 7.48 -2.63
CA ASN A 99 7.37 8.77 -3.30
C ASN A 99 8.66 8.72 -4.15
N HIS A 100 9.72 8.09 -3.67
CA HIS A 100 10.95 7.92 -4.45
C HIS A 100 10.72 7.01 -5.64
N SER A 101 10.06 5.88 -5.44
CA SER A 101 9.70 4.96 -6.53
C SER A 101 8.83 5.62 -7.61
N LEU A 102 7.86 6.43 -7.21
CA LEU A 102 7.02 7.21 -8.15
C LEU A 102 7.85 8.25 -8.90
N ASN A 103 8.78 8.90 -8.22
CA ASN A 103 9.70 9.86 -8.83
C ASN A 103 10.60 9.21 -9.88
N ASP A 104 11.11 8.02 -9.61
CA ASP A 104 11.90 7.22 -10.56
C ASP A 104 11.09 6.84 -11.79
N ILE A 105 9.82 6.44 -11.61
CA ILE A 105 8.90 6.18 -12.73
C ILE A 105 8.72 7.46 -13.57
N GLY A 106 8.51 8.61 -12.96
CA GLY A 106 8.40 9.87 -13.67
C GLY A 106 9.61 10.15 -14.54
N TYR A 107 10.82 10.02 -14.01
CA TYR A 107 12.05 10.17 -14.80
C TYR A 107 12.16 9.13 -15.93
N ALA A 108 11.75 7.89 -15.68
CA ALA A 108 11.74 6.85 -16.71
C ALA A 108 10.77 7.18 -17.84
N LEU A 109 9.57 7.66 -17.51
CA LEU A 109 8.57 8.12 -18.48
C LEU A 109 9.10 9.27 -19.33
N GLY A 110 9.76 10.25 -18.70
CA GLY A 110 10.36 11.38 -19.43
C GLY A 110 11.46 10.99 -20.41
N ARG A 111 12.17 9.88 -20.15
CA ARG A 111 13.17 9.33 -21.09
C ARG A 111 12.50 8.65 -22.29
N ILE A 112 11.31 8.09 -22.12
CA ILE A 112 10.54 7.48 -23.20
C ILE A 112 9.91 8.57 -24.06
N ASN A 113 9.20 9.49 -23.41
CA ASN A 113 8.59 10.65 -24.07
C ASN A 113 8.43 11.79 -23.02
N PRO A 114 9.03 12.97 -23.25
CA PRO A 114 8.93 14.10 -22.32
C PRO A 114 7.49 14.60 -22.05
N LYS A 115 6.54 14.20 -22.90
CA LYS A 115 5.11 14.55 -22.72
C LYS A 115 4.38 13.61 -21.75
N TYR A 116 4.95 12.45 -21.43
CA TYR A 116 4.30 11.51 -20.52
C TYR A 116 4.36 12.03 -19.08
N ILE A 117 3.22 12.05 -18.43
CA ILE A 117 3.07 12.55 -17.06
C ILE A 117 2.48 11.43 -16.21
N LEU A 118 3.12 11.19 -15.06
CA LEU A 118 2.54 10.40 -13.99
C LEU A 118 1.71 11.31 -13.07
N GLU A 119 0.41 11.11 -13.01
CA GLU A 119 -0.47 11.81 -12.08
C GLU A 119 -0.51 11.08 -10.74
N VAL A 120 -0.09 11.74 -9.66
CA VAL A 120 -0.03 11.18 -8.31
C VAL A 120 -1.09 11.84 -7.44
N TYR A 121 -2.03 11.03 -6.94
CA TYR A 121 -3.07 11.47 -6.02
C TYR A 121 -2.87 10.85 -4.64
N SER A 122 -2.63 11.70 -3.63
CA SER A 122 -2.33 11.26 -2.26
C SER A 122 -2.87 12.22 -1.23
N GLY A 123 -3.31 11.65 -0.10
CA GLY A 123 -3.71 12.41 1.07
C GLY A 123 -2.54 12.86 1.96
N SER A 124 -1.28 12.64 1.56
CA SER A 124 -0.14 13.08 2.35
C SER A 124 -0.08 14.59 2.46
N LYS A 125 0.04 15.08 3.70
CA LYS A 125 0.27 16.49 4.03
C LYS A 125 1.73 16.76 4.39
N ASN A 126 2.60 15.76 4.30
CA ASN A 126 4.00 15.88 4.66
C ASN A 126 4.82 16.45 3.48
N PRO A 127 5.37 17.69 3.60
CA PRO A 127 6.16 18.32 2.53
C PRO A 127 7.40 17.51 2.14
N LEU A 128 7.97 16.72 3.07
CA LEU A 128 9.12 15.88 2.77
C LEU A 128 8.77 14.69 1.88
N GLU A 129 7.50 14.27 1.87
CA GLU A 129 7.05 13.17 1.01
C GLU A 129 6.73 13.65 -0.41
N TYR A 130 5.89 14.68 -0.58
CA TYR A 130 5.52 15.16 -1.90
C TYR A 130 6.53 16.11 -2.52
N GLY A 131 7.42 16.69 -1.72
CA GLY A 131 8.47 17.60 -2.20
C GLY A 131 9.47 16.97 -3.15
N VAL A 132 9.61 15.64 -3.15
CA VAL A 132 10.50 14.92 -4.08
C VAL A 132 10.07 15.06 -5.54
N PHE A 133 8.80 15.40 -5.78
CA PHE A 133 8.28 15.58 -7.14
C PHE A 133 8.55 16.95 -7.74
N LYS A 134 8.99 17.93 -6.92
CA LYS A 134 9.09 19.34 -7.31
C LYS A 134 9.91 19.58 -8.58
N ASP A 135 11.02 18.84 -8.70
CA ASP A 135 11.98 19.04 -9.79
C ASP A 135 11.81 17.99 -10.91
N ASN A 136 10.74 17.19 -10.87
CA ASN A 136 10.45 16.18 -11.88
C ASN A 136 9.31 16.65 -12.78
N PRO A 137 9.60 17.09 -14.04
CA PRO A 137 8.59 17.60 -14.94
C PRO A 137 7.58 16.54 -15.40
N ASN A 138 7.89 15.26 -15.19
CA ASN A 138 7.07 14.13 -15.60
C ASN A 138 6.24 13.53 -14.44
N VAL A 139 6.14 14.24 -13.30
CA VAL A 139 5.24 13.91 -12.20
C VAL A 139 4.35 15.11 -11.87
N TYR A 140 3.06 14.91 -11.93
CA TYR A 140 2.07 15.85 -11.43
C TYR A 140 1.51 15.38 -10.09
N TYR A 141 1.70 16.16 -9.03
CA TYR A 141 1.12 15.89 -7.72
C TYR A 141 -0.22 16.60 -7.56
N GLY A 142 -1.32 15.84 -7.68
CA GLY A 142 -2.69 16.36 -7.64
C GLY A 142 -3.30 16.45 -6.25
N GLY A 143 -2.55 16.02 -5.20
CA GLY A 143 -3.05 16.05 -3.83
C GLY A 143 -4.22 15.09 -3.58
N THR A 144 -5.10 15.48 -2.65
CA THR A 144 -6.26 14.66 -2.26
C THR A 144 -7.45 14.90 -3.17
N ILE A 145 -8.07 13.83 -3.63
CA ILE A 145 -9.35 13.86 -4.34
C ILE A 145 -10.39 12.97 -3.62
N PRO A 146 -11.70 13.24 -3.75
CA PRO A 146 -12.76 12.38 -3.21
C PRO A 146 -12.69 10.95 -3.77
N TYR A 147 -13.13 9.96 -2.98
CA TYR A 147 -13.04 8.55 -3.34
C TYR A 147 -13.80 8.21 -4.64
N GLU A 148 -14.94 8.84 -4.85
CA GLU A 148 -15.73 8.68 -6.08
C GLU A 148 -14.93 9.12 -7.33
N GLN A 149 -14.18 10.21 -7.21
CA GLN A 149 -13.29 10.69 -8.27
C GLN A 149 -12.07 9.78 -8.46
N VAL A 150 -11.57 9.13 -7.38
CA VAL A 150 -10.50 8.10 -7.51
C VAL A 150 -10.99 6.98 -8.41
N GLN A 151 -12.19 6.45 -8.17
CA GLN A 151 -12.76 5.36 -8.97
C GLN A 151 -12.94 5.76 -10.43
N GLU A 152 -13.50 6.93 -10.68
CA GLU A 152 -13.71 7.46 -12.01
C GLU A 152 -12.39 7.65 -12.77
N LYS A 153 -11.42 8.32 -12.14
CA LYS A 153 -10.09 8.53 -12.74
C LYS A 153 -9.36 7.21 -12.99
N MET A 154 -9.41 6.27 -12.06
CA MET A 154 -8.82 4.94 -12.23
C MET A 154 -9.42 4.23 -13.45
N GLN A 155 -10.74 4.24 -13.60
CA GLN A 155 -11.41 3.61 -14.73
C GLN A 155 -11.09 4.30 -16.07
N ASN A 156 -10.82 5.60 -16.06
CA ASN A 156 -10.47 6.38 -17.24
C ASN A 156 -8.97 6.42 -17.54
N SER A 157 -8.14 5.85 -16.69
CA SER A 157 -6.71 5.75 -16.90
C SER A 157 -6.38 4.66 -17.94
N ASP A 158 -5.29 4.84 -18.66
CA ASP A 158 -4.69 3.80 -19.49
C ASP A 158 -3.82 2.87 -18.66
N VAL A 159 -3.10 3.43 -17.68
CA VAL A 159 -2.21 2.68 -16.78
C VAL A 159 -2.39 3.19 -15.36
N THR A 160 -2.56 2.26 -14.42
CA THR A 160 -2.51 2.57 -12.98
C THR A 160 -1.28 1.92 -12.36
N VAL A 161 -0.60 2.67 -11.50
CA VAL A 161 0.68 2.27 -10.92
C VAL A 161 0.48 1.70 -9.50
N ILE A 162 1.15 0.61 -9.20
CA ILE A 162 1.31 0.07 -7.85
C ILE A 162 2.80 0.09 -7.52
N VAL A 163 3.18 0.77 -6.45
CA VAL A 163 4.58 0.90 -6.03
C VAL A 163 4.79 0.54 -4.58
N GLU A 164 5.99 0.06 -4.29
CA GLU A 164 6.53 -0.06 -2.94
C GLU A 164 7.93 0.58 -2.88
N GLY A 165 8.43 0.83 -1.66
CA GLY A 165 9.77 1.38 -1.45
C GLY A 165 10.84 0.31 -1.55
N PHE A 166 12.08 0.72 -1.83
CA PHE A 166 13.23 -0.17 -2.01
C PHE A 166 14.21 -0.18 -0.82
N LEU A 167 14.06 0.73 0.13
CA LEU A 167 14.95 0.71 1.30
C LEU A 167 14.61 -0.47 2.21
N PRO A 168 15.61 -1.09 2.89
CA PRO A 168 15.36 -2.22 3.78
C PRO A 168 14.26 -1.99 4.81
N LYS A 169 14.17 -0.75 5.35
CA LYS A 169 13.09 -0.38 6.28
C LYS A 169 11.71 -0.39 5.64
N ASP A 170 11.60 0.03 4.37
CA ASP A 170 10.33 0.09 3.64
C ASP A 170 9.86 -1.33 3.28
N ILE A 171 10.82 -2.18 2.87
CA ILE A 171 10.59 -3.61 2.62
C ILE A 171 10.12 -4.32 3.89
N ASP A 172 10.77 -4.07 5.03
CA ASP A 172 10.40 -4.67 6.32
C ASP A 172 9.00 -4.24 6.78
N GLU A 173 8.59 -3.02 6.47
CA GLU A 173 7.26 -2.50 6.81
C GLU A 173 6.15 -3.04 5.90
N SER A 174 6.45 -3.28 4.61
CA SER A 174 5.44 -3.68 3.60
C SER A 174 5.38 -5.17 3.31
N ARG A 175 6.43 -5.95 3.62
CA ARG A 175 6.58 -7.36 3.19
C ARG A 175 5.45 -8.32 3.56
N TYR A 176 4.70 -8.01 4.61
CA TYR A 176 3.54 -8.80 5.05
C TYR A 176 2.21 -8.13 4.74
N SER A 177 2.23 -6.85 4.41
CA SER A 177 1.02 -6.09 4.08
C SER A 177 0.56 -6.35 2.65
N LEU A 178 -0.75 -6.46 2.45
CA LEU A 178 -1.35 -6.43 1.13
C LEU A 178 -1.84 -5.02 0.85
N SER A 179 -1.45 -4.46 -0.29
CA SER A 179 -1.96 -3.16 -0.69
C SER A 179 -3.48 -3.25 -0.92
N THR A 180 -4.26 -2.58 -0.08
CA THR A 180 -5.73 -2.55 -0.20
C THR A 180 -6.20 -2.00 -1.54
N LYS A 181 -5.40 -1.12 -2.15
CA LYS A 181 -5.65 -0.55 -3.48
C LYS A 181 -5.48 -1.55 -4.61
N ALA A 182 -4.68 -2.61 -4.40
CA ALA A 182 -4.50 -3.63 -5.41
C ALA A 182 -5.83 -4.28 -5.82
N ALA A 183 -6.75 -4.46 -4.87
CA ALA A 183 -8.09 -4.98 -5.15
C ALA A 183 -8.87 -4.06 -6.10
N ASP A 184 -8.84 -2.74 -5.87
CA ASP A 184 -9.52 -1.76 -6.71
C ASP A 184 -8.90 -1.68 -8.12
N VAL A 185 -7.57 -1.67 -8.20
CA VAL A 185 -6.84 -1.60 -9.47
C VAL A 185 -7.10 -2.88 -10.29
N LEU A 186 -7.04 -4.05 -9.67
CA LEU A 186 -7.34 -5.32 -10.35
C LEU A 186 -8.80 -5.39 -10.81
N ALA A 187 -9.73 -4.93 -9.97
CA ALA A 187 -11.15 -4.92 -10.30
C ALA A 187 -11.47 -3.94 -11.45
N SER A 188 -10.76 -2.82 -11.54
CA SER A 188 -10.99 -1.81 -12.58
C SER A 188 -10.73 -2.31 -14.00
N GLY A 189 -9.86 -3.31 -14.17
CA GLY A 189 -9.49 -3.86 -15.49
C GLY A 189 -8.58 -2.96 -16.32
N VAL A 190 -7.97 -1.92 -15.72
CA VAL A 190 -6.94 -1.08 -16.38
C VAL A 190 -5.60 -1.81 -16.44
N THR A 191 -4.70 -1.37 -17.32
CA THR A 191 -3.34 -1.87 -17.34
C THR A 191 -2.60 -1.50 -16.06
N ILE A 192 -1.87 -2.44 -15.47
CA ILE A 192 -1.17 -2.25 -14.21
C ILE A 192 0.33 -2.21 -14.45
N LEU A 193 0.98 -1.14 -13.99
CA LEU A 193 2.42 -1.05 -13.87
C LEU A 193 2.80 -1.29 -12.40
N THR A 194 3.61 -2.31 -12.14
CA THR A 194 4.14 -2.56 -10.79
C THR A 194 5.61 -2.19 -10.72
N TYR A 195 6.02 -1.51 -9.66
CA TYR A 195 7.42 -1.17 -9.39
C TYR A 195 7.68 -1.21 -7.87
N GLY A 196 8.49 -2.16 -7.45
CA GLY A 196 8.77 -2.40 -6.03
C GLY A 196 9.70 -3.61 -5.85
N SER A 197 10.06 -3.87 -4.61
CA SER A 197 10.93 -4.99 -4.18
C SER A 197 10.11 -6.23 -3.81
#